data_708bc326c4ff2a07f7ddac0e0fb10b76
#
_entry.id   708bc326c4ff2a07f7ddac0e0fb10b76
#
_cell.length_a   1.000
_cell.length_b   1.000
_cell.length_c   1.000
_cell.angle_alpha   90.00
_cell.angle_beta   90.00
_cell.angle_gamma   90.00
#
_symmetry.space_group_name_H-M   'P 1'
#
loop_
_entity.id
_entity.type
_entity.pdbx_description
1 polymer ?
#
loop_
_entity_poly.entity_id
_entity_poly.type
_entity_poly.pdbx_seq_one_letter_code
_entity_poly.pdbx_strand_id
1 'polypeptide(L)'
;MEEKKDYKDAYEKEHYKAVYLANRVAELEDQVDDLQFKLNRIKNNPIWKASGPARKCMHFVIRQKDRLKNCGSLSGVIAKVRYESWEKKAMTHYGTQSFPSAEERQKQEAAVFERMPKISILVPLWNTPESFLTEMIGSVQWQTYKNWELCLADGSDDAHAYVGEYCKRLAAQDSRIVYQKLAKNEGISGNTNECYKLASG
;
A
#
# COMPACT_ATOMS: atom_id res chain seq x y z
N MET A 1 30.19 -24.35 20.54
CA MET A 1 31.14 -23.58 19.69
C MET A 1 30.53 -23.28 18.32
N GLU A 2 29.70 -24.12 17.76
CA GLU A 2 28.98 -23.90 16.48
C GLU A 2 27.97 -22.74 16.55
N GLU A 3 27.15 -22.64 17.57
CA GLU A 3 26.16 -21.54 17.75
C GLU A 3 26.80 -20.13 17.73
N LYS A 4 27.99 -19.98 18.32
CA LYS A 4 28.70 -18.69 18.29
C LYS A 4 29.24 -18.32 16.92
N LYS A 5 29.51 -19.30 16.06
CA LYS A 5 30.00 -19.11 14.70
C LYS A 5 28.85 -18.65 13.80
N ASP A 6 27.70 -19.30 13.92
CA ASP A 6 26.48 -18.96 13.18
C ASP A 6 25.99 -17.53 13.48
N TYR A 7 26.08 -17.10 14.75
CA TYR A 7 25.70 -15.76 15.16
C TYR A 7 26.63 -14.69 14.59
N LYS A 8 27.93 -15.01 14.52
CA LYS A 8 28.94 -14.10 13.97
C LYS A 8 28.77 -13.94 12.46
N ASP A 9 28.54 -15.03 11.74
CA ASP A 9 28.35 -15.04 10.29
C ASP A 9 27.03 -14.29 9.90
N ALA A 10 25.99 -14.46 10.68
CA ALA A 10 24.72 -13.72 10.50
C ALA A 10 24.89 -12.21 10.74
N TYR A 11 25.61 -11.84 11.81
CA TYR A 11 25.90 -10.44 12.13
C TYR A 11 26.76 -9.77 11.05
N GLU A 12 27.81 -10.44 10.57
CA GLU A 12 28.67 -9.93 9.51
C GLU A 12 27.86 -9.73 8.21
N LYS A 13 26.98 -10.65 7.86
CA LYS A 13 26.13 -10.56 6.67
C LYS A 13 25.14 -9.38 6.77
N GLU A 14 24.53 -9.15 7.91
CA GLU A 14 23.66 -7.99 8.13
C GLU A 14 24.45 -6.68 8.11
N HIS A 15 25.64 -6.67 8.72
CA HIS A 15 26.52 -5.50 8.71
C HIS A 15 26.95 -5.13 7.28
N TYR A 16 27.38 -6.11 6.47
CA TYR A 16 27.70 -5.88 5.06
C TYR A 16 26.52 -5.36 4.27
N LYS A 17 25.32 -5.89 4.51
CA LYS A 17 24.09 -5.41 3.87
C LYS A 17 23.77 -3.97 4.26
N ALA A 18 23.92 -3.62 5.53
CA ALA A 18 23.71 -2.26 6.02
C ALA A 18 24.70 -1.26 5.39
N VAL A 19 25.98 -1.61 5.34
CA VAL A 19 27.02 -0.79 4.70
C VAL A 19 26.75 -0.64 3.18
N TYR A 20 26.36 -1.72 2.51
CA TYR A 20 26.02 -1.66 1.09
C TYR A 20 24.81 -0.72 0.83
N LEU A 21 23.75 -0.83 1.65
CA LEU A 21 22.59 0.04 1.54
C LEU A 21 22.92 1.49 1.85
N ALA A 22 23.75 1.76 2.86
CA ALA A 22 24.19 3.11 3.18
C ALA A 22 24.98 3.75 2.02
N ASN A 23 25.91 3.01 1.41
CA ASN A 23 26.64 3.47 0.22
C ASN A 23 25.70 3.72 -0.96
N ARG A 24 24.69 2.84 -1.14
CA ARG A 24 23.71 3.02 -2.22
C ARG A 24 22.81 4.22 -2.03
N VAL A 25 22.44 4.51 -0.77
CA VAL A 25 21.70 5.73 -0.42
C VAL A 25 22.53 6.97 -0.74
N ALA A 26 23.80 7.01 -0.31
CA ALA A 26 24.69 8.14 -0.58
C ALA A 26 24.87 8.38 -2.10
N GLU A 27 25.03 7.30 -2.88
CA GLU A 27 25.15 7.41 -4.34
C GLU A 27 23.86 7.95 -4.98
N LEU A 28 22.70 7.55 -4.47
CA LEU A 28 21.40 8.06 -4.96
C LEU A 28 21.17 9.51 -4.55
N GLU A 29 21.60 9.91 -3.37
CA GLU A 29 21.55 11.30 -2.92
C GLU A 29 22.40 12.19 -3.82
N ASP A 30 23.64 11.79 -4.14
CA ASP A 30 24.51 12.50 -5.09
C ASP A 30 23.85 12.62 -6.48
N GLN A 31 23.20 11.56 -6.97
CA GLN A 31 22.48 11.60 -8.25
C GLN A 31 21.28 12.57 -8.20
N VAL A 32 20.55 12.60 -7.11
CA VAL A 32 19.42 13.52 -6.92
C VAL A 32 19.92 14.96 -6.89
N ASP A 33 21.00 15.25 -6.20
CA ASP A 33 21.57 16.60 -6.14
C ASP A 33 22.08 17.07 -7.49
N ASP A 34 22.76 16.23 -8.26
CA ASP A 34 23.19 16.52 -9.63
C ASP A 34 22.00 16.81 -10.56
N LEU A 35 20.95 15.97 -10.46
CA LEU A 35 19.72 16.18 -11.23
C LEU A 35 19.00 17.48 -10.84
N GLN A 36 18.94 17.79 -9.55
CA GLN A 36 18.38 19.07 -9.06
C GLN A 36 19.17 20.26 -9.54
N PHE A 37 20.50 20.19 -9.51
CA PHE A 37 21.36 21.23 -10.05
C PHE A 37 21.11 21.46 -11.54
N LYS A 38 21.08 20.40 -12.35
CA LYS A 38 20.76 20.46 -13.79
C LYS A 38 19.38 21.04 -14.03
N LEU A 39 18.38 20.62 -13.29
CA LEU A 39 17.02 21.12 -13.38
C LEU A 39 16.93 22.62 -13.04
N ASN A 40 17.62 23.05 -12.00
CA ASN A 40 17.66 24.47 -11.61
C ASN A 40 18.35 25.32 -12.65
N ARG A 41 19.43 24.83 -13.27
CA ARG A 41 20.11 25.50 -14.38
C ARG A 41 19.18 25.69 -15.58
N ILE A 42 18.39 24.67 -15.93
CA ILE A 42 17.38 24.75 -16.99
C ILE A 42 16.28 25.77 -16.62
N LYS A 43 15.72 25.65 -15.41
CA LYS A 43 14.64 26.54 -14.94
C LYS A 43 15.07 28.02 -14.88
N ASN A 44 16.34 28.26 -14.57
CA ASN A 44 16.89 29.63 -14.46
C ASN A 44 17.34 30.21 -15.78
N ASN A 45 17.35 29.46 -16.87
CA ASN A 45 17.69 29.95 -18.19
C ASN A 45 16.65 30.96 -18.63
N PRO A 46 17.08 32.20 -19.11
CA PRO A 46 16.16 33.23 -19.54
C PRO A 46 15.23 32.81 -20.68
N ILE A 47 15.74 32.02 -21.64
CA ILE A 47 14.95 31.47 -22.75
C ILE A 47 13.88 30.52 -22.24
N TRP A 48 14.23 29.70 -21.26
CA TRP A 48 13.27 28.79 -20.62
C TRP A 48 12.17 29.54 -19.88
N LYS A 49 12.51 30.60 -19.16
CA LYS A 49 11.54 31.48 -18.47
C LYS A 49 10.64 32.22 -19.49
N ALA A 50 11.20 32.79 -20.53
CA ALA A 50 10.45 33.51 -21.56
C ALA A 50 9.50 32.59 -22.37
N SER A 51 9.88 31.35 -22.62
CA SER A 51 9.05 30.36 -23.35
C SER A 51 7.97 29.70 -22.50
N GLY A 52 7.81 30.10 -21.23
CA GLY A 52 6.85 29.51 -20.29
C GLY A 52 5.41 29.47 -20.81
N PRO A 53 4.84 30.57 -21.30
CA PRO A 53 3.49 30.61 -21.86
C PRO A 53 3.31 29.68 -23.07
N ALA A 54 4.27 29.73 -24.02
CA ALA A 54 4.24 28.87 -25.20
C ALA A 54 4.32 27.39 -24.88
N ARG A 55 5.14 26.99 -23.89
CA ARG A 55 5.19 25.61 -23.41
C ARG A 55 3.88 25.17 -22.75
N LYS A 56 3.25 26.04 -21.97
CA LYS A 56 1.93 25.72 -21.36
C LYS A 56 0.88 25.47 -22.43
N CYS A 57 0.84 26.31 -23.48
CA CYS A 57 -0.05 26.12 -24.63
C CYS A 57 0.24 24.81 -25.36
N MET A 58 1.51 24.53 -25.65
CA MET A 58 1.91 23.30 -26.34
C MET A 58 1.57 22.04 -25.52
N HIS A 59 1.86 22.03 -24.23
CA HIS A 59 1.47 20.94 -23.34
C HIS A 59 -0.05 20.78 -23.27
N PHE A 60 -0.80 21.86 -23.26
CA PHE A 60 -2.26 21.80 -23.32
C PHE A 60 -2.75 21.14 -24.61
N VAL A 61 -2.23 21.57 -25.77
CA VAL A 61 -2.60 21.00 -27.09
C VAL A 61 -2.24 19.51 -27.17
N ILE A 62 -1.02 19.12 -26.76
CA ILE A 62 -0.59 17.71 -26.75
C ILE A 62 -1.53 16.89 -25.84
N ARG A 63 -1.82 17.38 -24.64
CA ARG A 63 -2.71 16.70 -23.70
C ARG A 63 -4.13 16.53 -24.25
N GLN A 64 -4.65 17.53 -24.98
CA GLN A 64 -5.96 17.41 -25.62
C GLN A 64 -5.95 16.40 -26.77
N LYS A 65 -4.89 16.40 -27.59
CA LYS A 65 -4.70 15.42 -28.67
C LYS A 65 -4.65 13.99 -28.13
N ASP A 66 -3.89 13.75 -27.07
CA ASP A 66 -3.79 12.44 -26.43
C ASP A 66 -5.12 12.01 -25.80
N ARG A 67 -5.86 12.94 -25.18
CA ARG A 67 -7.19 12.69 -24.64
C ARG A 67 -8.18 12.27 -25.75
N LEU A 68 -8.19 12.98 -26.88
CA LEU A 68 -9.05 12.64 -28.03
C LEU A 68 -8.69 11.26 -28.59
N LYS A 69 -7.39 10.97 -28.72
CA LYS A 69 -6.90 9.68 -29.21
C LYS A 69 -7.29 8.52 -28.30
N ASN A 70 -7.21 8.73 -26.97
CA ASN A 70 -7.47 7.68 -25.97
C ASN A 70 -8.96 7.52 -25.61
N CYS A 71 -9.79 8.54 -25.86
CA CYS A 71 -11.21 8.53 -25.48
C CYS A 71 -12.15 8.33 -26.67
N GLY A 72 -11.63 8.31 -27.89
CA GLY A 72 -12.39 8.00 -29.11
C GLY A 72 -13.52 8.98 -29.49
N SER A 73 -13.99 9.79 -28.54
CA SER A 73 -15.08 10.75 -28.75
C SER A 73 -15.00 11.96 -27.83
N LEU A 74 -15.66 13.05 -28.21
CA LEU A 74 -15.73 14.28 -27.39
C LEU A 74 -16.45 14.03 -26.05
N SER A 75 -17.49 13.20 -26.07
CA SER A 75 -18.21 12.78 -24.85
C SER A 75 -17.31 12.00 -23.90
N GLY A 76 -16.46 11.10 -24.43
CA GLY A 76 -15.45 10.38 -23.65
C GLY A 76 -14.42 11.32 -23.01
N VAL A 77 -13.98 12.36 -23.70
CA VAL A 77 -13.08 13.39 -23.15
C VAL A 77 -13.75 14.13 -21.99
N ILE A 78 -15.01 14.54 -22.16
CA ILE A 78 -15.77 15.24 -21.10
C ILE A 78 -15.95 14.33 -19.88
N ALA A 79 -16.31 13.06 -20.09
CA ALA A 79 -16.46 12.10 -19.01
C ALA A 79 -15.16 11.90 -18.25
N LYS A 80 -14.03 11.78 -18.94
CA LYS A 80 -12.71 11.63 -18.33
C LYS A 80 -12.30 12.88 -17.54
N VAL A 81 -12.52 14.09 -18.06
CA VAL A 81 -12.23 15.35 -17.34
C VAL A 81 -13.09 15.46 -16.08
N ARG A 82 -14.37 15.08 -16.16
CA ARG A 82 -15.26 15.05 -14.99
C ARG A 82 -14.76 14.04 -13.95
N TYR A 83 -14.37 12.86 -14.37
CA TYR A 83 -13.81 11.83 -13.48
C TYR A 83 -12.53 12.31 -12.80
N GLU A 84 -11.55 12.83 -13.57
CA GLU A 84 -10.29 13.38 -13.03
C GLU A 84 -10.53 14.54 -12.05
N SER A 85 -11.54 15.40 -12.33
CA SER A 85 -11.91 16.49 -11.42
C SER A 85 -12.56 15.98 -10.14
N TRP A 86 -13.43 14.96 -10.24
CA TRP A 86 -14.03 14.30 -9.09
C TRP A 86 -12.98 13.58 -8.26
N GLU A 87 -12.09 12.82 -8.90
CA GLU A 87 -11.00 12.11 -8.25
C GLU A 87 -10.09 13.05 -7.47
N LYS A 88 -9.69 14.20 -8.07
CA LYS A 88 -8.90 15.22 -7.36
C LYS A 88 -9.61 15.76 -6.13
N LYS A 89 -10.91 16.04 -6.23
CA LYS A 89 -11.72 16.49 -5.08
C LYS A 89 -11.82 15.41 -4.01
N ALA A 90 -12.07 14.17 -4.43
CA ALA A 90 -12.10 13.03 -3.52
C ALA A 90 -10.75 12.85 -2.81
N MET A 91 -9.64 12.83 -3.55
CA MET A 91 -8.29 12.69 -2.97
C MET A 91 -7.93 13.85 -2.04
N THR A 92 -8.35 15.08 -2.36
CA THR A 92 -8.15 16.22 -1.46
C THR A 92 -8.97 16.06 -0.19
N HIS A 93 -10.19 15.57 -0.30
CA HIS A 93 -11.05 15.30 0.85
C HIS A 93 -10.50 14.15 1.72
N TYR A 94 -10.12 13.03 1.09
CA TYR A 94 -9.50 11.89 1.80
C TYR A 94 -8.11 12.21 2.36
N GLY A 95 -7.30 13.01 1.67
CA GLY A 95 -5.97 13.42 2.13
C GLY A 95 -6.00 14.40 3.31
N THR A 96 -7.14 15.05 3.56
CA THR A 96 -7.35 15.91 4.74
C THR A 96 -7.99 15.16 5.90
N GLN A 97 -8.48 13.94 5.70
CA GLN A 97 -8.91 13.07 6.79
C GLN A 97 -7.66 12.58 7.52
N SER A 98 -7.24 13.34 8.51
CA SER A 98 -6.25 12.88 9.49
C SER A 98 -6.80 11.68 10.25
N PHE A 99 -5.92 10.78 10.66
CA PHE A 99 -6.27 9.75 11.63
C PHE A 99 -6.96 10.40 12.84
N PRO A 100 -7.94 9.73 13.46
CA PRO A 100 -8.63 10.29 14.60
C PRO A 100 -7.64 10.67 15.69
N SER A 101 -7.85 11.81 16.34
CA SER A 101 -7.06 12.19 17.51
C SER A 101 -7.21 11.13 18.61
N ALA A 102 -6.32 11.14 19.60
CA ALA A 102 -6.42 10.20 20.72
C ALA A 102 -7.78 10.31 21.45
N GLU A 103 -8.28 11.53 21.59
CA GLU A 103 -9.60 11.79 22.21
C GLU A 103 -10.76 11.26 21.36
N GLU A 104 -10.70 11.49 20.04
CA GLU A 104 -11.70 10.98 19.11
C GLU A 104 -11.69 9.47 19.06
N ARG A 105 -10.49 8.86 19.03
CA ARG A 105 -10.33 7.42 19.10
C ARG A 105 -10.93 6.84 20.38
N GLN A 106 -10.69 7.45 21.52
CA GLN A 106 -11.27 7.03 22.80
C GLN A 106 -12.81 7.09 22.80
N LYS A 107 -13.39 8.16 22.20
CA LYS A 107 -14.85 8.26 22.02
C LYS A 107 -15.39 7.16 21.12
N GLN A 108 -14.71 6.85 20.01
CA GLN A 108 -15.10 5.78 19.10
C GLN A 108 -15.02 4.41 19.76
N GLU A 109 -13.98 4.14 20.54
CA GLU A 109 -13.80 2.89 21.29
C GLU A 109 -14.82 2.72 22.42
N ALA A 110 -15.27 3.82 23.01
CA ALA A 110 -16.30 3.83 24.05
C ALA A 110 -17.74 3.84 23.49
N ALA A 111 -17.92 3.99 22.17
CA ALA A 111 -19.23 4.05 21.56
C ALA A 111 -19.97 2.71 21.71
N VAL A 112 -21.19 2.76 22.24
CA VAL A 112 -22.07 1.62 22.36
C VAL A 112 -23.18 1.75 21.32
N PHE A 113 -23.32 0.74 20.48
CA PHE A 113 -24.37 0.69 19.45
C PHE A 113 -25.50 -0.25 19.95
N GLU A 114 -26.73 0.05 19.55
CA GLU A 114 -27.89 -0.81 19.86
C GLU A 114 -27.70 -2.24 19.35
N ARG A 115 -27.00 -2.38 18.20
CA ARG A 115 -26.59 -3.68 17.65
C ARG A 115 -25.09 -3.64 17.37
N MET A 116 -24.41 -4.65 17.85
CA MET A 116 -22.96 -4.84 17.63
C MET A 116 -22.71 -6.14 16.85
N PRO A 117 -23.02 -6.19 15.54
CA PRO A 117 -22.80 -7.39 14.75
C PRO A 117 -21.32 -7.73 14.71
N LYS A 118 -20.99 -9.00 14.66
CA LYS A 118 -19.64 -9.46 14.35
C LYS A 118 -19.37 -9.26 12.87
N ILE A 119 -18.28 -8.59 12.53
CA ILE A 119 -17.89 -8.30 11.16
C ILE A 119 -16.78 -9.25 10.74
N SER A 120 -17.05 -10.11 9.76
CA SER A 120 -16.04 -10.97 9.17
C SER A 120 -15.35 -10.28 8.01
N ILE A 121 -14.04 -10.08 8.14
CA ILE A 121 -13.19 -9.48 7.10
C ILE A 121 -12.49 -10.61 6.36
N LEU A 122 -12.85 -10.81 5.08
CA LEU A 122 -12.37 -11.91 4.26
C LEU A 122 -11.16 -11.44 3.43
N VAL A 123 -10.01 -12.03 3.66
CA VAL A 123 -8.78 -11.65 2.95
C VAL A 123 -8.09 -12.88 2.36
N PRO A 124 -8.26 -13.12 1.05
CA PRO A 124 -7.50 -14.13 0.35
C PRO A 124 -6.04 -13.69 0.18
N LEU A 125 -5.11 -14.58 0.48
CA LEU A 125 -3.67 -14.33 0.38
C LEU A 125 -3.06 -15.20 -0.73
N TRP A 126 -2.14 -14.60 -1.50
CA TRP A 126 -1.29 -15.31 -2.45
C TRP A 126 0.00 -14.54 -2.69
N ASN A 127 1.12 -15.10 -2.22
CA ASN A 127 2.46 -14.54 -2.37
C ASN A 127 2.55 -13.06 -1.97
N THR A 128 1.77 -12.68 -0.95
CA THR A 128 1.63 -11.28 -0.54
C THR A 128 2.94 -10.77 0.06
N PRO A 129 3.51 -9.65 -0.42
CA PRO A 129 4.72 -9.06 0.16
C PRO A 129 4.54 -8.77 1.66
N GLU A 130 5.61 -9.00 2.44
CA GLU A 130 5.57 -8.89 3.90
C GLU A 130 5.11 -7.49 4.38
N SER A 131 5.56 -6.42 3.71
CA SER A 131 5.14 -5.05 4.04
C SER A 131 3.63 -4.86 3.90
N PHE A 132 3.05 -5.33 2.78
CA PHE A 132 1.60 -5.20 2.54
C PHE A 132 0.77 -6.06 3.49
N LEU A 133 1.26 -7.26 3.78
CA LEU A 133 0.63 -8.16 4.74
C LEU A 133 0.59 -7.53 6.14
N THR A 134 1.72 -6.97 6.58
CA THR A 134 1.86 -6.31 7.88
C THR A 134 0.96 -5.08 7.98
N GLU A 135 0.98 -4.20 6.97
CA GLU A 135 0.16 -3.00 6.92
C GLU A 135 -1.33 -3.32 6.90
N MET A 136 -1.75 -4.30 6.11
CA MET A 136 -3.14 -4.73 6.01
C MET A 136 -3.64 -5.26 7.36
N ILE A 137 -2.94 -6.22 7.97
CA ILE A 137 -3.35 -6.80 9.25
C ILE A 137 -3.32 -5.73 10.35
N GLY A 138 -2.27 -4.90 10.39
CA GLY A 138 -2.16 -3.79 11.33
C GLY A 138 -3.33 -2.82 11.21
N SER A 139 -3.78 -2.51 10.00
CA SER A 139 -4.93 -1.61 9.76
C SER A 139 -6.23 -2.17 10.34
N VAL A 140 -6.43 -3.49 10.26
CA VAL A 140 -7.59 -4.17 10.85
C VAL A 140 -7.49 -4.18 12.39
N GLN A 141 -6.33 -4.51 12.95
CA GLN A 141 -6.12 -4.50 14.39
C GLN A 141 -6.28 -3.11 14.99
N TRP A 142 -5.99 -2.08 14.22
CA TRP A 142 -6.09 -0.68 14.64
C TRP A 142 -7.53 -0.15 14.61
N GLN A 143 -8.51 -0.89 14.10
CA GLN A 143 -9.92 -0.48 14.10
C GLN A 143 -10.44 -0.24 15.51
N THR A 144 -11.26 0.81 15.65
CA THR A 144 -11.90 1.18 16.93
C THR A 144 -13.06 0.26 17.27
N TYR A 145 -13.81 -0.23 16.28
CA TYR A 145 -14.80 -1.28 16.46
C TYR A 145 -14.11 -2.61 16.75
N LYS A 146 -14.45 -3.27 17.87
CA LYS A 146 -13.70 -4.46 18.35
C LYS A 146 -14.34 -5.79 18.01
N ASN A 147 -15.64 -5.81 17.63
CA ASN A 147 -16.34 -7.05 17.31
C ASN A 147 -16.17 -7.43 15.84
N TRP A 148 -14.93 -7.76 15.46
CA TRP A 148 -14.58 -8.25 14.15
C TRP A 148 -13.77 -9.53 14.22
N GLU A 149 -13.73 -10.25 13.12
CA GLU A 149 -12.78 -11.33 12.88
C GLU A 149 -12.11 -11.15 11.51
N LEU A 150 -10.88 -11.58 11.39
CA LEU A 150 -10.09 -11.54 10.18
C LEU A 150 -9.85 -12.98 9.69
N CYS A 151 -10.50 -13.32 8.57
CA CYS A 151 -10.44 -14.66 7.98
C CYS A 151 -9.42 -14.65 6.84
N LEU A 152 -8.30 -15.34 7.03
CA LEU A 152 -7.17 -15.40 6.10
C LEU A 152 -7.09 -16.79 5.47
N ALA A 153 -7.27 -16.88 4.14
CA ALA A 153 -7.06 -18.10 3.38
C ALA A 153 -5.84 -17.92 2.47
N ASP A 154 -4.79 -18.69 2.75
CA ASP A 154 -3.47 -18.52 2.14
C ASP A 154 -3.18 -19.60 1.09
N GLY A 155 -3.23 -19.20 -0.18
CA GLY A 155 -2.86 -20.01 -1.33
C GLY A 155 -1.39 -19.85 -1.78
N SER A 156 -0.53 -19.19 -1.00
CA SER A 156 0.87 -18.93 -1.36
C SER A 156 1.66 -20.23 -1.59
N ASP A 157 2.65 -20.17 -2.44
CA ASP A 157 3.57 -21.28 -2.71
C ASP A 157 4.66 -21.41 -1.63
N ASP A 158 5.48 -22.47 -1.73
CA ASP A 158 6.52 -22.76 -0.74
C ASP A 158 7.64 -21.70 -0.72
N ALA A 159 7.87 -20.99 -1.81
CA ALA A 159 8.84 -19.90 -1.86
C ALA A 159 8.39 -18.69 -1.02
N HIS A 160 7.09 -18.62 -0.69
CA HIS A 160 6.48 -17.56 0.11
C HIS A 160 5.95 -18.09 1.45
N ALA A 161 6.59 -19.10 2.02
CA ALA A 161 6.20 -19.72 3.30
C ALA A 161 6.10 -18.72 4.45
N TYR A 162 6.84 -17.60 4.40
CA TYR A 162 6.80 -16.53 5.39
C TYR A 162 5.38 -15.96 5.61
N VAL A 163 4.51 -15.97 4.57
CA VAL A 163 3.11 -15.52 4.68
C VAL A 163 2.38 -16.35 5.71
N GLY A 164 2.49 -17.68 5.59
CA GLY A 164 1.86 -18.61 6.52
C GLY A 164 2.45 -18.55 7.94
N GLU A 165 3.77 -18.43 8.06
CA GLU A 165 4.45 -18.30 9.35
C GLU A 165 4.02 -17.03 10.09
N TYR A 166 3.96 -15.91 9.37
CA TYR A 166 3.53 -14.64 9.94
C TYR A 166 2.06 -14.69 10.41
N CYS A 167 1.15 -15.19 9.57
CA CYS A 167 -0.28 -15.28 9.90
C CYS A 167 -0.55 -16.25 11.06
N LYS A 168 0.11 -17.42 11.12
CA LYS A 168 0.00 -18.37 12.23
C LYS A 168 0.44 -17.76 13.56
N ARG A 169 1.55 -17.01 13.55
CA ARG A 169 2.04 -16.32 14.75
C ARG A 169 1.04 -15.30 15.25
N LEU A 170 0.42 -14.51 14.36
CA LEU A 170 -0.58 -13.51 14.75
C LEU A 170 -1.89 -14.17 15.22
N ALA A 171 -2.35 -15.22 14.56
CA ALA A 171 -3.53 -15.99 14.98
C ALA A 171 -3.36 -16.62 16.38
N ALA A 172 -2.13 -16.98 16.74
CA ALA A 172 -1.82 -17.46 18.10
C ALA A 172 -1.86 -16.35 19.17
N GLN A 173 -1.69 -15.08 18.78
CA GLN A 173 -1.68 -13.92 19.67
C GLN A 173 -3.04 -13.20 19.76
N ASP A 174 -3.83 -13.24 18.68
CA ASP A 174 -5.14 -12.58 18.59
C ASP A 174 -6.19 -13.58 18.08
N SER A 175 -7.07 -14.03 18.96
CA SER A 175 -8.12 -15.02 18.66
C SER A 175 -9.15 -14.56 17.62
N ARG A 176 -9.16 -13.28 17.26
CA ARG A 176 -9.99 -12.73 16.19
C ARG A 176 -9.41 -13.00 14.80
N ILE A 177 -8.16 -13.41 14.71
CA ILE A 177 -7.50 -13.76 13.45
C ILE A 177 -7.61 -15.26 13.23
N VAL A 178 -8.31 -15.64 12.17
CA VAL A 178 -8.49 -17.03 11.74
C VAL A 178 -7.67 -17.25 10.48
N TYR A 179 -6.76 -18.21 10.51
CA TYR A 179 -5.86 -18.50 9.40
C TYR A 179 -5.99 -19.94 8.92
N GLN A 180 -6.07 -20.11 7.61
CA GLN A 180 -6.05 -21.41 6.95
C GLN A 180 -5.06 -21.42 5.79
N LYS A 181 -4.16 -22.39 5.75
CA LYS A 181 -3.34 -22.71 4.58
C LYS A 181 -4.14 -23.51 3.59
N LEU A 182 -4.20 -23.08 2.33
CA LEU A 182 -4.84 -23.82 1.25
C LEU A 182 -3.84 -24.81 0.62
N ALA A 183 -4.36 -25.92 0.10
CA ALA A 183 -3.54 -26.91 -0.60
C ALA A 183 -2.98 -26.38 -1.93
N LYS A 184 -3.69 -25.43 -2.56
CA LYS A 184 -3.31 -24.75 -3.81
C LYS A 184 -3.98 -23.38 -3.88
N ASN A 185 -3.43 -22.52 -4.73
CA ASN A 185 -4.10 -21.27 -5.11
C ASN A 185 -5.25 -21.54 -6.08
N GLU A 186 -6.46 -21.17 -5.70
CA GLU A 186 -7.66 -21.29 -6.53
C GLU A 186 -8.08 -19.97 -7.19
N GLY A 187 -7.18 -19.00 -7.19
CA GLY A 187 -7.43 -17.63 -7.65
C GLY A 187 -8.25 -16.82 -6.64
N ILE A 188 -8.49 -15.55 -6.96
CA ILE A 188 -9.13 -14.62 -6.04
C ILE A 188 -10.50 -15.11 -5.56
N SER A 189 -11.35 -15.58 -6.48
CA SER A 189 -12.69 -16.03 -6.14
C SER A 189 -12.69 -17.32 -5.31
N GLY A 190 -11.84 -18.29 -5.67
CA GLY A 190 -11.72 -19.55 -4.94
C GLY A 190 -11.19 -19.32 -3.53
N ASN A 191 -10.10 -18.58 -3.41
CA ASN A 191 -9.51 -18.27 -2.10
C ASN A 191 -10.45 -17.42 -1.22
N THR A 192 -11.25 -16.51 -1.83
CA THR A 192 -12.28 -15.75 -1.08
C THR A 192 -13.39 -16.67 -0.57
N ASN A 193 -13.81 -17.67 -1.35
CA ASN A 193 -14.79 -18.66 -0.89
C ASN A 193 -14.25 -19.48 0.30
N GLU A 194 -12.94 -19.77 0.31
CA GLU A 194 -12.33 -20.44 1.47
C GLU A 194 -12.31 -19.51 2.71
N CYS A 195 -12.03 -18.19 2.53
CA CYS A 195 -12.19 -17.23 3.63
C CYS A 195 -13.63 -17.21 4.17
N TYR A 196 -14.63 -17.26 3.28
CA TYR A 196 -16.04 -17.25 3.67
C TYR A 196 -16.42 -18.46 4.55
N LYS A 197 -15.83 -19.61 4.32
CA LYS A 197 -16.06 -20.81 5.15
C LYS A 197 -15.52 -20.67 6.58
N LEU A 198 -14.56 -19.76 6.79
CA LEU A 198 -14.00 -19.45 8.10
C LEU A 198 -14.82 -18.44 8.87
N ALA A 199 -15.66 -17.67 8.16
CA ALA A 199 -16.44 -16.59 8.74
C ALA A 199 -17.55 -17.10 9.65
N SER A 200 -17.76 -16.38 10.76
CA SER A 200 -18.80 -16.68 11.76
C SER A 200 -19.66 -15.46 12.13
N GLY A 201 -19.40 -14.30 11.47
CA GLY A 201 -20.12 -13.05 11.67
C GLY A 201 -21.06 -12.70 10.52
#